data_5c81e0b14a3f093d9888bd0ad513bf1a
#
_entry.id   5c81e0b14a3f093d9888bd0ad513bf1a
#
_cell.length_a   1.000
_cell.length_b   1.000
_cell.length_c   1.000
_cell.angle_alpha   90.00
_cell.angle_beta   90.00
_cell.angle_gamma   90.00
#
_symmetry.space_group_name_H-M   'P 1'
#
loop_
_entity.id
_entity.type
_entity.pdbx_description
1 polymer ?
#
loop_
_entity_poly.entity_id
_entity_poly.type
_entity_poly.pdbx_seq_one_letter_code
_entity_poly.pdbx_strand_id
1 'polypeptide(L)'
;MSRIGIDVGGTNTDAVLLESGSVIHSVKTATTLDITAGILTALIELTRHPEVLLEAIDGVVIGTTHFVNAVLQRRDLARVAAVRIGLPASASLPPFCDWPTDLADCVSGEVFMLEGGHDYDGRPIVPFDETGMRCVARAIRRSGIRSVAVASIFSPLDPGCEERARAILCEECPDANVTMSHHLGRIGLLERENAALLNAALIDLARKTVASFVEAISVSGIAAPLFLTQNDGTVMQAEMATALPVMSFASGATNSMRGAAFLSGLSDAMVIDVGGTTTDVGQLRRGFPREANSVVEVGGVRTLFRMPDLLSVGLGGGSLVETDPIAVGPKSVGYRLISEGLVFGGDTLTATDVAVAAGVALIGDGRAVAHLRRDLVQRALDRARAIIEDSVDRMKTDSRELPLIAVGGAAFLVPHRVEGISHVIQVPHGDCANAVGAAIAQISGETDQIYRDLSREEAITAAETQARDRAVSAGADRHTLRTVDIEDMPLAYLPGNTLRVRVRVAGEMASLPDQKGSSSVSQ
;
A
#
# COMPACT_ATOMS: atom_id res chain seq x y z
N MET A 1 -19.62 -6.60 -14.30
CA MET A 1 -19.00 -6.27 -13.00
C MET A 1 -19.04 -4.78 -12.81
N SER A 2 -19.65 -4.33 -11.73
CA SER A 2 -19.75 -2.92 -11.33
C SER A 2 -19.05 -2.76 -9.98
N ARG A 3 -18.01 -1.91 -9.91
CA ARG A 3 -17.18 -1.71 -8.71
C ARG A 3 -16.97 -0.25 -8.40
N ILE A 4 -16.97 0.08 -7.14
CA ILE A 4 -16.56 1.39 -6.66
C ILE A 4 -15.11 1.29 -6.19
N GLY A 5 -14.24 2.14 -6.75
CA GLY A 5 -12.90 2.37 -6.25
C GLY A 5 -12.83 3.71 -5.55
N ILE A 6 -12.21 3.74 -4.38
CA ILE A 6 -12.01 4.95 -3.59
C ILE A 6 -10.53 5.05 -3.25
N ASP A 7 -9.96 6.24 -3.38
CA ASP A 7 -8.65 6.54 -2.83
C ASP A 7 -8.75 7.69 -1.83
N VAL A 8 -8.27 7.44 -0.63
CA VAL A 8 -8.23 8.44 0.45
C VAL A 8 -6.83 9.00 0.53
N GLY A 9 -6.59 10.06 -0.22
CA GLY A 9 -5.32 10.77 -0.24
C GLY A 9 -5.21 11.85 0.83
N GLY A 10 -4.03 12.45 0.94
CA GLY A 10 -3.76 13.54 1.91
C GLY A 10 -4.45 14.87 1.59
N THR A 11 -4.88 15.08 0.35
CA THR A 11 -5.50 16.33 -0.12
C THR A 11 -6.94 16.13 -0.59
N ASN A 12 -7.18 15.07 -1.35
CA ASN A 12 -8.49 14.74 -1.90
C ASN A 12 -8.83 13.29 -1.63
N THR A 13 -10.13 13.01 -1.58
CA THR A 13 -10.73 11.69 -1.66
C THR A 13 -11.35 11.54 -3.03
N ASP A 14 -10.86 10.61 -3.82
CA ASP A 14 -11.33 10.30 -5.16
C ASP A 14 -12.19 9.04 -5.11
N ALA A 15 -13.35 9.06 -5.80
CA ALA A 15 -14.20 7.88 -5.95
C ALA A 15 -14.59 7.71 -7.41
N VAL A 16 -14.57 6.47 -7.90
CA VAL A 16 -14.99 6.13 -9.26
C VAL A 16 -15.95 4.95 -9.24
N LEU A 17 -16.94 4.98 -10.15
CA LEU A 17 -17.71 3.81 -10.53
C LEU A 17 -17.13 3.25 -11.83
N LEU A 18 -16.71 2.01 -11.77
CA LEU A 18 -16.24 1.25 -12.92
C LEU A 18 -17.28 0.17 -13.27
N GLU A 19 -17.76 0.15 -14.50
CA GLU A 19 -18.65 -0.88 -14.99
C GLU A 19 -18.14 -1.46 -16.31
N SER A 20 -18.05 -2.79 -16.37
CA SER A 20 -17.63 -3.53 -17.57
C SER A 20 -16.32 -3.00 -18.21
N GLY A 21 -15.39 -2.53 -17.39
CA GLY A 21 -14.09 -2.01 -17.85
C GLY A 21 -14.09 -0.54 -18.29
N SER A 22 -15.18 0.19 -18.04
CA SER A 22 -15.29 1.63 -18.36
C SER A 22 -15.57 2.45 -17.10
N VAL A 23 -14.97 3.63 -17.00
CA VAL A 23 -15.29 4.60 -15.94
C VAL A 23 -16.63 5.26 -16.30
N ILE A 24 -17.66 5.02 -15.50
CA ILE A 24 -19.01 5.58 -15.70
C ILE A 24 -19.11 6.96 -15.07
N HIS A 25 -18.59 7.09 -13.84
CA HIS A 25 -18.64 8.35 -13.12
C HIS A 25 -17.45 8.45 -12.17
N SER A 26 -16.98 9.67 -11.94
CA SER A 26 -15.92 9.97 -10.98
C SER A 26 -16.28 11.20 -10.16
N VAL A 27 -15.90 11.17 -8.89
CA VAL A 27 -16.11 12.25 -7.92
C VAL A 27 -14.79 12.54 -7.22
N LYS A 28 -14.51 13.81 -7.01
CA LYS A 28 -13.35 14.27 -6.24
C LYS A 28 -13.83 15.22 -5.15
N THR A 29 -13.56 14.85 -3.89
CA THR A 29 -13.91 15.66 -2.71
C THR A 29 -12.66 16.04 -1.95
N ALA A 30 -12.68 17.15 -1.21
CA ALA A 30 -11.57 17.51 -0.32
C ALA A 30 -11.49 16.51 0.84
N THR A 31 -10.29 16.03 1.15
CA THR A 31 -10.06 15.19 2.33
C THR A 31 -10.31 16.02 3.59
N THR A 32 -11.08 15.45 4.51
CA THR A 32 -11.37 16.03 5.82
C THR A 32 -10.53 15.36 6.90
N LEU A 33 -10.41 15.99 8.08
CA LEU A 33 -9.77 15.35 9.24
C LEU A 33 -10.48 14.08 9.68
N ASP A 34 -11.80 14.01 9.45
CA ASP A 34 -12.61 12.81 9.60
C ASP A 34 -12.65 12.06 8.26
N ILE A 35 -11.88 11.00 8.16
CA ILE A 35 -11.78 10.14 6.97
C ILE A 35 -13.15 9.54 6.61
N THR A 36 -13.96 9.17 7.62
CA THR A 36 -15.29 8.60 7.44
C THR A 36 -16.21 9.58 6.71
N ALA A 37 -16.20 10.85 7.14
CA ALA A 37 -17.01 11.90 6.52
C ALA A 37 -16.57 12.16 5.07
N GLY A 38 -15.28 12.12 4.76
CA GLY A 38 -14.76 12.28 3.40
C GLY A 38 -15.24 11.16 2.47
N ILE A 39 -15.11 9.91 2.90
CA ILE A 39 -15.56 8.74 2.14
C ILE A 39 -17.08 8.76 1.96
N LEU A 40 -17.84 9.02 3.02
CA LEU A 40 -19.30 9.10 2.96
C LEU A 40 -19.76 10.18 1.98
N THR A 41 -19.12 11.35 2.00
CA THR A 41 -19.41 12.43 1.06
C THR A 41 -19.16 11.99 -0.38
N ALA A 42 -18.01 11.38 -0.66
CA ALA A 42 -17.67 10.90 -1.99
C ALA A 42 -18.65 9.81 -2.47
N LEU A 43 -19.03 8.87 -1.59
CA LEU A 43 -20.00 7.83 -1.90
C LEU A 43 -21.40 8.41 -2.17
N ILE A 44 -21.87 9.35 -1.36
CA ILE A 44 -23.17 10.01 -1.56
C ILE A 44 -23.19 10.78 -2.88
N GLU A 45 -22.12 11.50 -3.21
CA GLU A 45 -22.04 12.22 -4.48
C GLU A 45 -22.00 11.26 -5.67
N LEU A 46 -21.21 10.18 -5.58
CA LEU A 46 -21.12 9.16 -6.61
C LEU A 46 -22.48 8.46 -6.85
N THR A 47 -23.18 8.10 -5.77
CA THR A 47 -24.45 7.37 -5.83
C THR A 47 -25.65 8.22 -6.24
N ARG A 48 -25.53 9.56 -6.26
CA ARG A 48 -26.56 10.46 -6.80
C ARG A 48 -26.64 10.45 -8.32
N HIS A 49 -25.62 9.93 -9.01
CA HIS A 49 -25.62 9.88 -10.46
C HIS A 49 -26.68 8.88 -10.96
N PRO A 50 -27.54 9.25 -11.94
CA PRO A 50 -28.68 8.41 -12.38
C PRO A 50 -28.29 7.03 -12.94
N GLU A 51 -27.07 6.88 -13.43
CA GLU A 51 -26.55 5.63 -13.99
C GLU A 51 -26.04 4.66 -12.91
N VAL A 52 -25.96 5.10 -11.64
CA VAL A 52 -25.48 4.25 -10.54
C VAL A 52 -26.63 3.44 -9.96
N LEU A 53 -26.58 2.13 -10.20
CA LEU A 53 -27.53 1.17 -9.63
C LEU A 53 -26.88 0.50 -8.40
N LEU A 54 -27.30 0.89 -7.20
CA LEU A 54 -26.71 0.41 -5.93
C LEU A 54 -26.74 -1.12 -5.82
N GLU A 55 -27.80 -1.75 -6.33
CA GLU A 55 -27.98 -3.21 -6.30
C GLU A 55 -27.03 -3.96 -7.26
N ALA A 56 -26.44 -3.26 -8.22
CA ALA A 56 -25.51 -3.83 -9.20
C ALA A 56 -24.04 -3.75 -8.75
N ILE A 57 -23.74 -3.12 -7.62
CA ILE A 57 -22.36 -2.95 -7.13
C ILE A 57 -21.89 -4.27 -6.54
N ASP A 58 -20.86 -4.85 -7.16
CA ASP A 58 -20.25 -6.12 -6.77
C ASP A 58 -19.24 -5.99 -5.62
N GLY A 59 -18.65 -4.80 -5.43
CA GLY A 59 -17.65 -4.55 -4.39
C GLY A 59 -17.26 -3.08 -4.28
N VAL A 60 -16.82 -2.70 -3.08
CA VAL A 60 -16.19 -1.41 -2.80
C VAL A 60 -14.74 -1.65 -2.42
N VAL A 61 -13.83 -0.99 -3.12
CA VAL A 61 -12.38 -1.14 -2.92
C VAL A 61 -11.80 0.20 -2.47
N ILE A 62 -11.14 0.22 -1.31
CA ILE A 62 -10.55 1.43 -0.75
C ILE A 62 -9.02 1.33 -0.75
N GLY A 63 -8.37 2.32 -1.37
CA GLY A 63 -6.96 2.64 -1.17
C GLY A 63 -6.82 3.69 -0.08
N THR A 64 -5.83 3.53 0.80
CA THR A 64 -5.60 4.49 1.87
C THR A 64 -4.14 4.56 2.26
N THR A 65 -3.64 5.78 2.49
CA THR A 65 -2.32 6.03 3.07
C THR A 65 -2.38 6.26 4.59
N HIS A 66 -3.54 6.03 5.22
CA HIS A 66 -3.75 6.36 6.63
C HIS A 66 -2.77 5.66 7.56
N PHE A 67 -2.50 4.37 7.35
CA PHE A 67 -1.62 3.59 8.21
C PHE A 67 -0.14 3.98 8.07
N VAL A 68 0.34 4.22 6.85
CA VAL A 68 1.72 4.70 6.67
C VAL A 68 1.89 6.11 7.22
N ASN A 69 0.89 6.97 7.07
CA ASN A 69 0.91 8.32 7.64
C ASN A 69 0.95 8.31 9.17
N ALA A 70 0.27 7.37 9.82
CA ALA A 70 0.36 7.18 11.28
C ALA A 70 1.81 6.91 11.72
N VAL A 71 2.52 6.03 11.00
CA VAL A 71 3.95 5.75 11.24
C VAL A 71 4.81 6.98 10.99
N LEU A 72 4.63 7.66 9.83
CA LEU A 72 5.42 8.85 9.47
C LEU A 72 5.23 10.02 10.43
N GLN A 73 4.01 10.20 10.94
CA GLN A 73 3.64 11.27 11.86
C GLN A 73 3.80 10.90 13.33
N ARG A 74 4.17 9.66 13.67
CA ARG A 74 4.27 9.13 15.05
C ARG A 74 2.97 9.33 15.84
N ARG A 75 1.83 9.06 15.21
CA ARG A 75 0.50 9.25 15.80
C ARG A 75 -0.33 7.98 15.74
N ASP A 76 -1.21 7.80 16.73
CA ASP A 76 -2.17 6.69 16.79
C ASP A 76 -1.50 5.30 16.75
N LEU A 77 -0.27 5.21 17.26
CA LEU A 77 0.50 3.98 17.37
C LEU A 77 0.34 3.40 18.79
N ALA A 78 0.03 2.12 18.86
CA ALA A 78 -0.03 1.39 20.12
C ALA A 78 1.37 1.00 20.61
N ARG A 79 1.55 0.90 21.94
CA ARG A 79 2.73 0.27 22.51
C ARG A 79 2.71 -1.22 22.27
N VAL A 80 3.86 -1.79 21.89
CA VAL A 80 4.02 -3.19 21.49
C VAL A 80 4.94 -3.92 22.44
N ALA A 81 4.51 -5.07 22.94
CA ALA A 81 5.40 -6.04 23.55
C ALA A 81 6.11 -6.84 22.47
N ALA A 82 7.43 -6.72 22.40
CA ALA A 82 8.27 -7.45 21.47
C ALA A 82 8.73 -8.77 22.07
N VAL A 83 8.40 -9.89 21.44
CA VAL A 83 8.83 -11.24 21.86
C VAL A 83 9.70 -11.83 20.76
N ARG A 84 11.00 -11.91 21.02
CA ARG A 84 11.96 -12.58 20.11
C ARG A 84 12.34 -13.94 20.64
N ILE A 85 12.22 -14.97 19.78
CA ILE A 85 12.64 -16.35 20.03
C ILE A 85 13.89 -16.59 19.18
N GLY A 86 15.06 -16.60 19.84
CA GLY A 86 16.33 -16.69 19.09
C GLY A 86 17.58 -16.56 19.95
N LEU A 87 17.47 -16.71 21.28
CA LEU A 87 18.64 -16.81 22.13
C LEU A 87 19.29 -18.20 21.98
N PRO A 88 20.62 -18.27 22.13
CA PRO A 88 21.58 -17.17 22.36
C PRO A 88 22.00 -16.43 21.08
N ALA A 89 21.65 -16.93 19.88
CA ALA A 89 22.21 -16.49 18.60
C ALA A 89 21.95 -14.99 18.27
N SER A 90 20.83 -14.42 18.74
CA SER A 90 20.45 -13.03 18.45
C SER A 90 20.62 -12.06 19.62
N ALA A 91 21.37 -12.44 20.66
CA ALA A 91 21.50 -11.63 21.89
C ALA A 91 22.07 -10.22 21.67
N SER A 92 22.96 -10.04 20.68
CA SER A 92 23.64 -8.77 20.41
C SER A 92 22.79 -7.73 19.67
N LEU A 93 21.65 -8.12 19.10
CA LEU A 93 20.79 -7.25 18.29
C LEU A 93 19.36 -7.31 18.83
N PRO A 94 19.03 -6.62 19.94
CA PRO A 94 17.69 -6.66 20.52
C PRO A 94 16.64 -6.00 19.58
N PRO A 95 15.34 -6.29 19.76
CA PRO A 95 14.27 -5.56 19.09
C PRO A 95 14.44 -4.04 19.23
N PHE A 96 14.05 -3.28 18.21
CA PHE A 96 14.16 -1.82 18.10
C PHE A 96 15.58 -1.26 17.99
N CYS A 97 16.65 -2.09 17.90
CA CYS A 97 18.05 -1.62 17.92
C CYS A 97 18.42 -0.70 16.73
N ASP A 98 17.68 -0.78 15.63
CA ASP A 98 17.90 0.02 14.40
C ASP A 98 16.78 1.04 14.14
N TRP A 99 15.91 1.29 15.13
CA TRP A 99 14.80 2.22 15.00
C TRP A 99 15.21 3.67 15.28
N PRO A 100 14.60 4.67 14.59
CA PRO A 100 14.67 6.06 15.02
C PRO A 100 14.15 6.20 16.45
N THR A 101 14.87 6.96 17.29
CA THR A 101 14.57 7.10 18.72
C THR A 101 13.14 7.59 18.95
N ASP A 102 12.68 8.58 18.17
CA ASP A 102 11.34 9.17 18.27
C ASP A 102 10.23 8.14 18.03
N LEU A 103 10.42 7.25 17.05
CA LEU A 103 9.46 6.20 16.75
C LEU A 103 9.54 5.04 17.77
N ALA A 104 10.75 4.68 18.17
CA ALA A 104 10.94 3.68 19.23
C ALA A 104 10.27 4.11 20.54
N ASP A 105 10.39 5.37 20.95
CA ASP A 105 9.75 5.93 22.15
C ASP A 105 8.21 5.86 22.09
N CYS A 106 7.64 5.98 20.90
CA CYS A 106 6.19 5.85 20.70
C CYS A 106 5.69 4.40 20.77
N VAL A 107 6.45 3.45 20.19
CA VAL A 107 5.99 2.08 19.95
C VAL A 107 6.54 1.08 20.97
N SER A 108 7.77 1.26 21.46
CA SER A 108 8.40 0.29 22.36
C SER A 108 7.68 0.18 23.69
N GLY A 109 7.13 -1.00 23.94
CA GLY A 109 6.62 -1.43 25.22
C GLY A 109 7.67 -2.26 25.97
N GLU A 110 7.33 -3.51 26.30
CA GLU A 110 8.26 -4.46 26.93
C GLU A 110 8.97 -5.30 25.86
N VAL A 111 10.24 -5.64 26.10
CA VAL A 111 11.07 -6.45 25.21
C VAL A 111 11.46 -7.75 25.92
N PHE A 112 11.17 -8.87 25.31
CA PHE A 112 11.48 -10.20 25.81
C PHE A 112 12.28 -10.97 24.75
N MET A 113 13.34 -11.61 25.20
CA MET A 113 14.17 -12.49 24.36
C MET A 113 14.22 -13.89 24.99
N LEU A 114 13.84 -14.89 24.23
CA LEU A 114 13.71 -16.29 24.67
C LEU A 114 14.62 -17.23 23.88
N GLU A 115 14.98 -18.34 24.50
CA GLU A 115 15.65 -19.45 23.84
C GLU A 115 14.73 -20.13 22.82
N GLY A 116 15.31 -20.59 21.70
CA GLY A 116 14.60 -21.23 20.60
C GLY A 116 15.07 -20.77 19.24
N GLY A 117 14.21 -20.98 18.23
CA GLY A 117 14.49 -20.65 16.84
C GLY A 117 15.22 -21.77 16.10
N HIS A 118 15.32 -21.60 14.79
CA HIS A 118 15.91 -22.60 13.90
C HIS A 118 17.16 -22.04 13.21
N ASP A 119 18.04 -22.93 12.77
CA ASP A 119 19.14 -22.59 11.89
C ASP A 119 18.65 -22.56 10.43
N TYR A 120 19.51 -22.11 9.52
CA TYR A 120 19.19 -22.01 8.08
C TYR A 120 18.79 -23.34 7.43
N ASP A 121 19.17 -24.48 8.02
CA ASP A 121 18.82 -25.82 7.57
C ASP A 121 17.57 -26.41 8.27
N GLY A 122 16.91 -25.61 9.11
CA GLY A 122 15.68 -25.97 9.83
C GLY A 122 15.89 -26.81 11.09
N ARG A 123 17.15 -27.01 11.53
CA ARG A 123 17.40 -27.63 12.83
C ARG A 123 17.17 -26.63 13.95
N PRO A 124 16.55 -27.02 15.09
CA PRO A 124 16.46 -26.15 16.25
C PRO A 124 17.86 -25.71 16.72
N ILE A 125 18.05 -24.39 16.97
CA ILE A 125 19.27 -23.86 17.58
C ILE A 125 19.40 -24.38 19.01
N VAL A 126 18.31 -24.21 19.77
CA VAL A 126 18.09 -24.77 21.10
C VAL A 126 16.60 -25.09 21.25
N PRO A 127 16.17 -25.95 22.20
CA PRO A 127 14.74 -26.16 22.45
C PRO A 127 14.01 -24.86 22.80
N PHE A 128 12.79 -24.73 22.34
CA PHE A 128 11.95 -23.58 22.67
C PHE A 128 11.63 -23.54 24.17
N ASP A 129 11.87 -22.39 24.81
CA ASP A 129 11.60 -22.17 26.24
C ASP A 129 10.12 -21.89 26.50
N GLU A 130 9.30 -22.95 26.59
CA GLU A 130 7.87 -22.83 26.91
C GLU A 130 7.60 -22.22 28.30
N THR A 131 8.44 -22.51 29.28
CA THR A 131 8.29 -22.00 30.65
C THR A 131 8.53 -20.50 30.68
N GLY A 132 9.61 -20.05 30.04
CA GLY A 132 9.90 -18.63 29.86
C GLY A 132 8.79 -17.92 29.11
N MET A 133 8.26 -18.53 28.04
CA MET A 133 7.16 -17.95 27.26
C MET A 133 5.88 -17.76 28.10
N ARG A 134 5.52 -18.71 28.97
CA ARG A 134 4.40 -18.54 29.92
C ARG A 134 4.64 -17.40 30.91
N CYS A 135 5.87 -17.25 31.39
CA CYS A 135 6.25 -16.13 32.26
C CYS A 135 6.12 -14.79 31.52
N VAL A 136 6.57 -14.73 30.27
CA VAL A 136 6.43 -13.56 29.37
C VAL A 136 4.95 -13.21 29.15
N ALA A 137 4.12 -14.18 28.78
CA ALA A 137 2.69 -13.96 28.57
C ALA A 137 1.99 -13.38 29.80
N ARG A 138 2.32 -13.85 31.00
CA ARG A 138 1.81 -13.28 32.27
C ARG A 138 2.37 -11.88 32.55
N ALA A 139 3.59 -11.59 32.17
CA ALA A 139 4.16 -10.25 32.29
C ALA A 139 3.43 -9.27 31.37
N ILE A 140 3.23 -9.63 30.09
CA ILE A 140 2.45 -8.84 29.12
C ILE A 140 1.03 -8.59 29.64
N ARG A 141 0.35 -9.60 30.15
CA ARG A 141 -0.98 -9.43 30.74
C ARG A 141 -0.98 -8.42 31.89
N ARG A 142 0.04 -8.44 32.76
CA ARG A 142 0.16 -7.52 33.90
C ARG A 142 0.49 -6.09 33.49
N SER A 143 1.26 -5.89 32.40
CA SER A 143 1.57 -4.56 31.87
C SER A 143 0.36 -3.87 31.22
N GLY A 144 -0.67 -4.64 30.85
CA GLY A 144 -1.83 -4.13 30.13
C GLY A 144 -1.56 -3.85 28.63
N ILE A 145 -0.38 -4.20 28.12
CA ILE A 145 -0.07 -4.09 26.68
C ILE A 145 -0.87 -5.16 25.92
N ARG A 146 -1.65 -4.73 24.93
CA ARG A 146 -2.49 -5.62 24.14
C ARG A 146 -1.89 -5.99 22.78
N SER A 147 -1.01 -5.16 22.23
CA SER A 147 -0.33 -5.41 20.95
C SER A 147 0.96 -6.17 21.19
N VAL A 148 1.09 -7.36 20.61
CA VAL A 148 2.25 -8.24 20.78
C VAL A 148 2.79 -8.63 19.41
N ALA A 149 4.09 -8.44 19.20
CA ALA A 149 4.78 -8.96 18.03
C ALA A 149 5.69 -10.13 18.44
N VAL A 150 5.56 -11.24 17.74
CA VAL A 150 6.38 -12.44 17.95
C VAL A 150 7.24 -12.67 16.72
N ALA A 151 8.54 -12.78 16.91
CA ALA A 151 9.51 -13.09 15.85
C ALA A 151 10.45 -14.21 16.28
N SER A 152 10.74 -15.14 15.36
CA SER A 152 11.71 -16.21 15.59
C SER A 152 12.74 -16.26 14.48
N ILE A 153 13.96 -16.70 14.81
CA ILE A 153 15.01 -16.89 13.81
C ILE A 153 14.54 -17.97 12.83
N PHE A 154 14.64 -17.67 11.52
CA PHE A 154 14.23 -18.51 10.41
C PHE A 154 12.77 -19.03 10.48
N SER A 155 11.87 -18.29 11.12
CA SER A 155 10.44 -18.67 11.18
C SER A 155 9.73 -18.82 9.83
N PRO A 156 10.14 -18.19 8.72
CA PRO A 156 9.57 -18.52 7.41
C PRO A 156 9.91 -19.91 6.90
N LEU A 157 10.95 -20.58 7.44
CA LEU A 157 11.30 -21.97 7.15
C LEU A 157 10.56 -22.96 8.05
N ASP A 158 10.43 -22.58 9.33
CA ASP A 158 9.72 -23.36 10.34
C ASP A 158 9.03 -22.39 11.33
N PRO A 159 7.70 -22.20 11.22
CA PRO A 159 6.94 -21.30 12.07
C PRO A 159 6.67 -21.87 13.47
N GLY A 160 7.07 -23.10 13.77
CA GLY A 160 6.68 -23.84 14.98
C GLY A 160 6.90 -23.09 16.28
N CYS A 161 8.02 -22.35 16.41
CA CYS A 161 8.28 -21.54 17.61
C CYS A 161 7.30 -20.39 17.76
N GLU A 162 6.99 -19.65 16.67
CA GLU A 162 6.02 -18.54 16.70
C GLU A 162 4.60 -19.04 16.96
N GLU A 163 4.20 -20.14 16.30
CA GLU A 163 2.87 -20.75 16.49
C GLU A 163 2.69 -21.24 17.93
N ARG A 164 3.72 -21.85 18.52
CA ARG A 164 3.66 -22.31 19.90
C ARG A 164 3.60 -21.12 20.86
N ALA A 165 4.37 -20.07 20.64
CA ALA A 165 4.31 -18.83 21.41
C ALA A 165 2.92 -18.18 21.33
N ARG A 166 2.32 -18.11 20.12
CA ARG A 166 0.96 -17.62 19.94
C ARG A 166 -0.06 -18.43 20.74
N ALA A 167 0.02 -19.77 20.70
CA ALA A 167 -0.88 -20.63 21.46
C ALA A 167 -0.82 -20.30 22.98
N ILE A 168 0.41 -20.15 23.53
CA ILE A 168 0.62 -19.78 24.93
C ILE A 168 0.07 -18.38 25.25
N LEU A 169 0.27 -17.42 24.34
CA LEU A 169 -0.30 -16.07 24.49
C LEU A 169 -1.83 -16.11 24.53
N CYS A 170 -2.46 -16.87 23.63
CA CYS A 170 -3.92 -17.04 23.62
C CYS A 170 -4.45 -17.66 24.91
N GLU A 171 -3.71 -18.61 25.51
CA GLU A 171 -4.07 -19.25 26.78
C GLU A 171 -3.94 -18.29 27.98
N GLU A 172 -2.81 -17.60 28.09
CA GLU A 172 -2.45 -16.82 29.30
C GLU A 172 -2.87 -15.32 29.20
N CYS A 173 -3.03 -14.79 27.97
CA CYS A 173 -3.37 -13.39 27.69
C CYS A 173 -4.36 -13.29 26.51
N PRO A 174 -5.62 -13.75 26.70
CA PRO A 174 -6.59 -13.88 25.60
C PRO A 174 -6.98 -12.56 24.93
N ASP A 175 -6.76 -11.41 25.59
CA ASP A 175 -7.03 -10.09 25.04
C ASP A 175 -5.89 -9.54 24.18
N ALA A 176 -4.78 -10.27 24.02
CA ALA A 176 -3.64 -9.85 23.23
C ALA A 176 -3.91 -9.99 21.73
N ASN A 177 -3.56 -8.95 20.96
CA ASN A 177 -3.50 -8.97 19.51
C ASN A 177 -2.10 -9.43 19.10
N VAL A 178 -1.95 -10.66 18.64
CA VAL A 178 -0.65 -11.26 18.34
C VAL A 178 -0.36 -11.17 16.85
N THR A 179 0.71 -10.47 16.48
CA THR A 179 1.29 -10.46 15.14
C THR A 179 2.47 -11.42 15.09
N MET A 180 2.43 -12.39 14.17
CA MET A 180 3.52 -13.32 13.93
C MET A 180 4.35 -12.88 12.73
N SER A 181 5.67 -12.84 12.88
CA SER A 181 6.56 -12.28 11.87
C SER A 181 6.58 -13.07 10.56
N HIS A 182 6.43 -14.40 10.63
CA HIS A 182 6.45 -15.25 9.43
C HIS A 182 5.28 -15.00 8.45
N HIS A 183 4.23 -14.30 8.87
CA HIS A 183 3.15 -13.87 7.98
C HIS A 183 3.51 -12.62 7.15
N LEU A 184 4.55 -11.86 7.54
CA LEU A 184 4.80 -10.51 7.02
C LEU A 184 6.08 -10.38 6.21
N GLY A 185 6.99 -11.33 6.28
CA GLY A 185 8.27 -11.13 5.66
C GLY A 185 9.03 -12.38 5.31
N ARG A 186 10.18 -12.14 4.69
CA ARG A 186 11.12 -13.15 4.21
C ARG A 186 12.08 -13.59 5.33
N ILE A 187 13.15 -14.32 4.98
CA ILE A 187 14.09 -14.94 5.93
C ILE A 187 14.80 -13.93 6.85
N GLY A 188 15.08 -12.69 6.41
CA GLY A 188 15.75 -11.66 7.21
C GLY A 188 15.07 -11.41 8.56
N LEU A 189 15.78 -11.60 9.67
CA LEU A 189 15.19 -11.52 11.01
C LEU A 189 14.77 -10.10 11.39
N LEU A 190 15.69 -9.13 11.33
CA LEU A 190 15.43 -7.78 11.84
C LEU A 190 14.34 -7.08 11.05
N GLU A 191 14.42 -7.10 9.74
CA GLU A 191 13.46 -6.44 8.86
C GLU A 191 12.06 -7.07 8.94
N ARG A 192 11.99 -8.40 9.15
CA ARG A 192 10.72 -9.10 9.35
C ARG A 192 10.12 -8.81 10.72
N GLU A 193 10.94 -8.80 11.77
CA GLU A 193 10.53 -8.38 13.11
C GLU A 193 10.07 -6.93 13.11
N ASN A 194 10.79 -6.03 12.45
CA ASN A 194 10.41 -4.63 12.30
C ASN A 194 9.03 -4.49 11.64
N ALA A 195 8.76 -5.28 10.59
CA ALA A 195 7.44 -5.33 9.97
C ALA A 195 6.36 -5.80 10.95
N ALA A 196 6.65 -6.81 11.78
CA ALA A 196 5.72 -7.31 12.78
C ALA A 196 5.46 -6.31 13.91
N LEU A 197 6.49 -5.58 14.34
CA LEU A 197 6.37 -4.52 15.35
C LEU A 197 5.52 -3.34 14.84
N LEU A 198 5.76 -2.88 13.60
CA LEU A 198 4.94 -1.84 12.96
C LEU A 198 3.48 -2.31 12.80
N ASN A 199 3.28 -3.56 12.37
CA ASN A 199 1.94 -4.13 12.23
C ASN A 199 1.20 -4.14 13.58
N ALA A 200 1.84 -4.67 14.60
CA ALA A 200 1.24 -4.75 15.94
C ALA A 200 0.89 -3.36 16.50
N ALA A 201 1.72 -2.34 16.21
CA ALA A 201 1.45 -0.96 16.63
C ALA A 201 0.21 -0.36 15.94
N LEU A 202 -0.18 -0.85 14.78
CA LEU A 202 -1.26 -0.31 13.94
C LEU A 202 -2.61 -1.03 14.11
N ILE A 203 -2.67 -2.19 14.75
CA ILE A 203 -3.90 -3.03 14.79
C ILE A 203 -5.10 -2.26 15.36
N ASP A 204 -4.94 -1.50 16.43
CA ASP A 204 -6.04 -0.76 17.04
C ASP A 204 -6.54 0.38 16.13
N LEU A 205 -5.62 1.06 15.43
CA LEU A 205 -5.97 2.05 14.42
C LEU A 205 -6.69 1.39 13.23
N ALA A 206 -6.17 0.26 12.74
CA ALA A 206 -6.77 -0.47 11.63
C ALA A 206 -8.19 -0.91 11.93
N ARG A 207 -8.42 -1.44 13.13
CA ARG A 207 -9.77 -1.85 13.58
C ARG A 207 -10.77 -0.69 13.55
N LYS A 208 -10.38 0.48 14.05
CA LYS A 208 -11.21 1.68 14.03
C LYS A 208 -11.47 2.16 12.61
N THR A 209 -10.41 2.26 11.81
CA THR A 209 -10.49 2.77 10.43
C THR A 209 -11.36 1.87 9.54
N VAL A 210 -11.16 0.55 9.59
CA VAL A 210 -11.96 -0.40 8.81
C VAL A 210 -13.42 -0.39 9.26
N ALA A 211 -13.69 -0.33 10.56
CA ALA A 211 -15.07 -0.21 11.06
C ALA A 211 -15.75 1.07 10.53
N SER A 212 -15.05 2.20 10.50
CA SER A 212 -15.54 3.45 9.94
C SER A 212 -15.83 3.35 8.43
N PHE A 213 -15.01 2.61 7.68
CA PHE A 213 -15.26 2.37 6.26
C PHE A 213 -16.53 1.53 6.03
N VAL A 214 -16.68 0.45 6.80
CA VAL A 214 -17.89 -0.39 6.76
C VAL A 214 -19.14 0.42 7.09
N GLU A 215 -19.08 1.29 8.10
CA GLU A 215 -20.18 2.18 8.48
C GLU A 215 -20.53 3.15 7.34
N ALA A 216 -19.54 3.82 6.75
CA ALA A 216 -19.76 4.75 5.64
C ALA A 216 -20.44 4.07 4.43
N ILE A 217 -20.02 2.85 4.07
CA ILE A 217 -20.63 2.07 3.00
C ILE A 217 -22.08 1.70 3.36
N SER A 218 -22.32 1.23 4.58
CA SER A 218 -23.67 0.89 5.03
C SER A 218 -24.63 2.08 5.02
N VAL A 219 -24.17 3.24 5.50
CA VAL A 219 -24.96 4.49 5.51
C VAL A 219 -25.26 4.99 4.09
N SER A 220 -24.38 4.74 3.11
CA SER A 220 -24.62 5.09 1.71
C SER A 220 -25.63 4.18 0.99
N GLY A 221 -26.13 3.13 1.67
CA GLY A 221 -27.10 2.18 1.11
C GLY A 221 -26.49 1.10 0.19
N ILE A 222 -25.16 1.01 0.13
CA ILE A 222 -24.47 0.01 -0.67
C ILE A 222 -24.37 -1.30 0.13
N ALA A 223 -24.83 -2.41 -0.47
CA ALA A 223 -24.79 -3.75 0.14
C ALA A 223 -23.68 -4.63 -0.46
N ALA A 224 -22.53 -4.05 -0.74
CA ALA A 224 -21.39 -4.74 -1.34
C ALA A 224 -20.26 -4.97 -0.32
N PRO A 225 -19.43 -6.04 -0.50
CA PRO A 225 -18.28 -6.29 0.37
C PRO A 225 -17.20 -5.21 0.22
N LEU A 226 -16.53 -4.94 1.34
CA LEU A 226 -15.39 -4.03 1.41
C LEU A 226 -14.08 -4.78 1.23
N PHE A 227 -13.24 -4.23 0.36
CA PHE A 227 -11.84 -4.63 0.19
C PHE A 227 -10.91 -3.43 0.36
N LEU A 228 -9.68 -3.70 0.81
CA LEU A 228 -8.61 -2.71 0.83
C LEU A 228 -7.49 -3.13 -0.14
N THR A 229 -6.89 -2.15 -0.79
CA THR A 229 -5.77 -2.41 -1.71
C THR A 229 -4.48 -2.64 -0.94
N GLN A 230 -3.66 -3.54 -1.47
CA GLN A 230 -2.36 -3.93 -0.93
C GLN A 230 -1.20 -3.22 -1.64
N ASN A 231 0.00 -3.34 -1.05
CA ASN A 231 1.25 -2.77 -1.58
C ASN A 231 1.58 -3.25 -3.00
N ASP A 232 1.13 -4.41 -3.40
CA ASP A 232 1.40 -5.03 -4.71
C ASP A 232 0.32 -4.75 -5.77
N GLY A 233 -0.71 -3.96 -5.43
CA GLY A 233 -1.83 -3.62 -6.32
C GLY A 233 -2.92 -4.67 -6.42
N THR A 234 -2.94 -5.61 -5.49
CA THR A 234 -4.04 -6.55 -5.27
C THR A 234 -4.91 -6.09 -4.10
N VAL A 235 -5.95 -6.84 -3.76
CA VAL A 235 -6.85 -6.49 -2.66
C VAL A 235 -6.92 -7.58 -1.61
N MET A 236 -7.25 -7.19 -0.41
CA MET A 236 -7.55 -8.03 0.74
C MET A 236 -8.92 -7.68 1.32
N GLN A 237 -9.57 -8.65 1.93
CA GLN A 237 -10.82 -8.43 2.67
C GLN A 237 -10.60 -7.53 3.89
N ALA A 238 -11.64 -6.86 4.36
CA ALA A 238 -11.60 -5.93 5.48
C ALA A 238 -11.02 -6.56 6.77
N GLU A 239 -11.33 -7.83 7.04
CA GLU A 239 -10.82 -8.56 8.19
C GLU A 239 -9.29 -8.74 8.12
N MET A 240 -8.77 -9.09 6.94
CA MET A 240 -7.33 -9.21 6.71
C MET A 240 -6.65 -7.85 6.84
N ALA A 241 -7.25 -6.77 6.33
CA ALA A 241 -6.72 -5.41 6.47
C ALA A 241 -6.63 -4.97 7.93
N THR A 242 -7.58 -5.41 8.76
CA THR A 242 -7.54 -5.19 10.21
C THR A 242 -6.40 -5.95 10.89
N ALA A 243 -6.09 -7.16 10.44
CA ALA A 243 -5.01 -7.98 10.98
C ALA A 243 -3.61 -7.59 10.46
N LEU A 244 -3.52 -7.16 9.20
CA LEU A 244 -2.27 -6.88 8.49
C LEU A 244 -2.25 -5.48 7.83
N PRO A 245 -2.42 -4.38 8.60
CA PRO A 245 -2.48 -3.02 8.05
C PRO A 245 -1.20 -2.59 7.30
N VAL A 246 -0.04 -3.13 7.64
CA VAL A 246 1.22 -2.81 6.93
C VAL A 246 1.21 -3.22 5.45
N MET A 247 0.32 -4.14 5.08
CA MET A 247 0.18 -4.58 3.68
C MET A 247 -0.44 -3.53 2.76
N SER A 248 -0.93 -2.40 3.30
CA SER A 248 -1.53 -1.30 2.52
C SER A 248 -0.70 -0.01 2.47
N PHE A 249 0.54 -0.01 2.99
CA PHE A 249 1.37 1.19 3.12
C PHE A 249 1.63 1.95 1.80
N ALA A 250 1.78 1.23 0.70
CA ALA A 250 2.03 1.80 -0.62
C ALA A 250 0.83 1.72 -1.56
N SER A 251 -0.36 1.44 -1.04
CA SER A 251 -1.54 1.18 -1.86
C SER A 251 -1.92 2.37 -2.77
N GLY A 252 -1.80 3.62 -2.31
CA GLY A 252 -2.12 4.81 -3.11
C GLY A 252 -1.28 4.89 -4.39
N ALA A 253 0.05 4.89 -4.25
CA ALA A 253 0.95 4.96 -5.40
C ALA A 253 0.83 3.74 -6.33
N THR A 254 0.65 2.55 -5.75
CA THR A 254 0.41 1.32 -6.53
C THR A 254 -0.90 1.39 -7.32
N ASN A 255 -1.95 1.90 -6.72
CA ASN A 255 -3.23 2.12 -7.40
C ASN A 255 -3.08 3.11 -8.57
N SER A 256 -2.40 4.24 -8.38
CA SER A 256 -2.11 5.18 -9.47
C SER A 256 -1.41 4.51 -10.64
N MET A 257 -0.41 3.69 -10.38
CA MET A 257 0.30 2.95 -11.43
C MET A 257 -0.59 1.93 -12.13
N ARG A 258 -1.41 1.18 -11.38
CA ARG A 258 -2.36 0.21 -11.93
C ARG A 258 -3.45 0.90 -12.75
N GLY A 259 -3.99 2.03 -12.25
CA GLY A 259 -4.95 2.86 -12.96
C GLY A 259 -4.36 3.44 -14.25
N ALA A 260 -3.12 3.94 -14.21
CA ALA A 260 -2.40 4.42 -15.38
C ALA A 260 -2.24 3.33 -16.44
N ALA A 261 -1.85 2.11 -16.04
CA ALA A 261 -1.77 0.96 -16.95
C ALA A 261 -3.12 0.65 -17.60
N PHE A 262 -4.18 0.61 -16.82
CA PHE A 262 -5.53 0.33 -17.29
C PHE A 262 -6.04 1.41 -18.26
N LEU A 263 -5.95 2.69 -17.87
CA LEU A 263 -6.45 3.81 -18.67
C LEU A 263 -5.68 3.99 -19.99
N SER A 264 -4.39 3.68 -20.01
CA SER A 264 -3.55 3.78 -21.22
C SER A 264 -3.56 2.52 -22.09
N GLY A 265 -3.94 1.36 -21.54
CA GLY A 265 -3.80 0.07 -22.17
C GLY A 265 -2.35 -0.44 -22.29
N LEU A 266 -1.38 0.20 -21.62
CA LEU A 266 0.03 -0.17 -21.66
C LEU A 266 0.41 -1.03 -20.46
N SER A 267 1.13 -2.11 -20.70
CA SER A 267 1.64 -3.01 -19.67
C SER A 267 3.07 -2.67 -19.22
N ASP A 268 3.85 -2.02 -20.09
CA ASP A 268 5.26 -1.68 -19.85
C ASP A 268 5.46 -0.20 -20.16
N ALA A 269 5.65 0.62 -19.13
CA ALA A 269 5.77 2.07 -19.21
C ALA A 269 6.42 2.63 -17.93
N MET A 270 6.93 3.86 -18.02
CA MET A 270 7.13 4.69 -16.84
C MET A 270 5.80 5.33 -16.47
N VAL A 271 5.55 5.50 -15.18
CA VAL A 271 4.40 6.24 -14.66
C VAL A 271 4.89 7.35 -13.76
N ILE A 272 4.30 8.52 -13.92
CA ILE A 272 4.48 9.67 -13.03
C ILE A 272 3.12 10.11 -12.52
N ASP A 273 2.92 10.05 -11.21
CA ASP A 273 1.73 10.55 -10.52
C ASP A 273 2.07 11.87 -9.84
N VAL A 274 1.53 12.97 -10.37
CA VAL A 274 1.73 14.30 -9.80
C VAL A 274 0.50 14.70 -9.02
N GLY A 275 0.61 14.58 -7.70
CA GLY A 275 -0.45 14.95 -6.76
C GLY A 275 -0.44 16.43 -6.36
N GLY A 276 -1.13 16.74 -5.25
CA GLY A 276 -1.14 18.10 -4.68
C GLY A 276 0.16 18.46 -3.96
N THR A 277 0.89 17.49 -3.41
CA THR A 277 2.05 17.68 -2.53
C THR A 277 3.31 17.00 -3.04
N THR A 278 3.16 15.79 -3.55
CA THR A 278 4.27 14.91 -4.00
C THR A 278 4.06 14.44 -5.42
N THR A 279 5.15 14.01 -6.01
CA THR A 279 5.20 13.29 -7.27
C THR A 279 5.81 11.93 -7.02
N ASP A 280 5.10 10.87 -7.43
CA ASP A 280 5.57 9.50 -7.37
C ASP A 280 5.92 9.02 -8.77
N VAL A 281 7.13 8.47 -8.92
CA VAL A 281 7.63 7.93 -10.19
C VAL A 281 7.96 6.45 -10.03
N GLY A 282 7.49 5.63 -10.97
CA GLY A 282 7.76 4.20 -10.97
C GLY A 282 7.71 3.60 -12.37
N GLN A 283 8.03 2.31 -12.46
CA GLN A 283 8.01 1.55 -13.70
C GLN A 283 6.98 0.42 -13.64
N LEU A 284 6.16 0.31 -14.68
CA LEU A 284 5.26 -0.83 -14.90
C LEU A 284 6.01 -1.95 -15.62
N ARG A 285 5.75 -3.17 -15.20
CA ARG A 285 6.10 -4.40 -15.90
C ARG A 285 4.90 -5.34 -15.95
N ARG A 286 4.47 -5.73 -17.14
CA ARG A 286 3.28 -6.59 -17.34
C ARG A 286 2.02 -6.05 -16.65
N GLY A 287 1.86 -4.73 -16.62
CA GLY A 287 0.72 -4.06 -16.00
C GLY A 287 0.74 -3.95 -14.48
N PHE A 288 1.84 -4.36 -13.82
CA PHE A 288 2.06 -4.22 -12.38
C PHE A 288 3.24 -3.31 -12.09
N PRO A 289 3.24 -2.59 -10.96
CA PRO A 289 4.41 -1.87 -10.51
C PRO A 289 5.59 -2.82 -10.33
N ARG A 290 6.78 -2.40 -10.77
CA ARG A 290 8.02 -3.10 -10.46
C ARG A 290 8.20 -3.14 -8.94
N GLU A 291 8.47 -4.31 -8.40
CA GLU A 291 8.73 -4.47 -6.98
C GLU A 291 10.16 -4.03 -6.61
N ALA A 292 10.32 -3.46 -5.42
CA ALA A 292 11.63 -3.16 -4.86
C ALA A 292 12.35 -4.47 -4.53
N ASN A 293 13.58 -4.63 -5.05
CA ASN A 293 14.39 -5.83 -4.81
C ASN A 293 15.17 -5.77 -3.49
N SER A 294 15.12 -4.65 -2.78
CA SER A 294 15.88 -4.40 -1.57
C SER A 294 14.96 -4.15 -0.38
N VAL A 295 15.58 -4.09 0.80
CA VAL A 295 14.95 -3.62 2.02
C VAL A 295 14.30 -2.25 1.78
N VAL A 296 13.05 -2.12 2.16
CA VAL A 296 12.30 -0.87 2.08
C VAL A 296 12.27 -0.22 3.46
N GLU A 297 12.47 1.08 3.48
CA GLU A 297 12.45 1.87 4.70
C GLU A 297 11.14 2.62 4.85
N VAL A 298 10.47 2.45 5.99
CA VAL A 298 9.22 3.15 6.31
C VAL A 298 9.42 3.90 7.63
N GLY A 299 9.34 5.22 7.58
CA GLY A 299 9.52 6.06 8.75
C GLY A 299 10.90 5.96 9.42
N GLY A 300 11.92 5.56 8.67
CA GLY A 300 13.28 5.30 9.15
C GLY A 300 13.50 3.86 9.65
N VAL A 301 12.52 2.98 9.49
CA VAL A 301 12.58 1.56 9.91
C VAL A 301 12.71 0.66 8.68
N ARG A 302 13.72 -0.18 8.67
CA ARG A 302 13.98 -1.15 7.60
C ARG A 302 13.01 -2.33 7.69
N THR A 303 12.35 -2.66 6.57
CA THR A 303 11.34 -3.73 6.48
C THR A 303 11.57 -4.62 5.26
N LEU A 304 11.00 -5.81 5.25
CA LEU A 304 11.08 -6.79 4.15
C LEU A 304 9.72 -7.17 3.54
N PHE A 305 8.65 -6.43 3.84
CA PHE A 305 7.42 -6.67 3.10
C PHE A 305 7.49 -6.06 1.70
N ARG A 306 6.66 -6.55 0.80
CA ARG A 306 6.66 -6.09 -0.58
C ARG A 306 6.19 -4.67 -0.68
N MET A 307 6.95 -3.89 -1.41
CA MET A 307 6.62 -2.53 -1.79
C MET A 307 6.94 -2.33 -3.26
N PRO A 308 6.19 -1.49 -3.97
CA PRO A 308 6.59 -1.06 -5.29
C PRO A 308 7.91 -0.29 -5.21
N ASP A 309 8.71 -0.43 -6.25
CA ASP A 309 9.92 0.39 -6.41
C ASP A 309 9.50 1.77 -6.93
N LEU A 310 9.49 2.74 -6.04
CA LEU A 310 8.99 4.09 -6.27
C LEU A 310 9.98 5.13 -5.78
N LEU A 311 10.04 6.25 -6.50
CA LEU A 311 10.70 7.46 -6.06
C LEU A 311 9.66 8.55 -5.82
N SER A 312 9.51 8.97 -4.55
CA SER A 312 8.68 10.11 -4.17
C SER A 312 9.52 11.37 -4.05
N VAL A 313 9.09 12.45 -4.68
CA VAL A 313 9.73 13.77 -4.58
C VAL A 313 8.73 14.85 -4.20
N GLY A 314 9.18 15.87 -3.48
CA GLY A 314 8.35 16.98 -3.00
C GLY A 314 8.02 17.98 -4.11
N LEU A 315 7.31 17.55 -5.13
CA LEU A 315 6.76 18.36 -6.21
C LEU A 315 5.29 18.02 -6.40
N GLY A 316 4.41 19.00 -6.40
CA GLY A 316 2.97 18.82 -6.65
C GLY A 316 2.31 20.16 -6.94
N GLY A 317 1.01 20.16 -7.22
CA GLY A 317 0.26 21.39 -7.54
C GLY A 317 0.34 22.46 -6.47
N GLY A 318 0.35 22.05 -5.19
CA GLY A 318 0.47 22.94 -4.03
C GLY A 318 1.90 23.26 -3.61
N SER A 319 2.93 22.82 -4.35
CA SER A 319 4.32 23.14 -4.04
C SER A 319 4.55 24.65 -4.02
N LEU A 320 5.18 25.16 -2.95
CA LEU A 320 5.55 26.57 -2.82
C LEU A 320 6.59 26.94 -3.87
N VAL A 321 6.43 28.13 -4.45
CA VAL A 321 7.39 28.69 -5.38
C VAL A 321 8.11 29.85 -4.71
N GLU A 322 9.38 29.64 -4.37
CA GLU A 322 10.27 30.69 -3.88
C GLU A 322 10.88 31.44 -5.08
N THR A 323 11.02 32.76 -4.97
CA THR A 323 11.39 33.62 -6.12
C THR A 323 12.86 34.02 -6.13
N ASP A 324 13.55 34.00 -4.97
CA ASP A 324 14.95 34.35 -4.84
C ASP A 324 15.65 33.58 -3.68
N PRO A 325 16.44 32.55 -3.97
CA PRO A 325 16.62 31.92 -5.27
C PRO A 325 15.35 31.15 -5.71
N ILE A 326 15.18 30.95 -7.03
CA ILE A 326 14.03 30.16 -7.50
C ILE A 326 14.11 28.72 -7.01
N ALA A 327 13.06 28.31 -6.29
CA ALA A 327 12.82 26.94 -5.89
C ALA A 327 11.34 26.58 -6.05
N VAL A 328 11.05 25.31 -6.36
CA VAL A 328 9.70 24.74 -6.41
C VAL A 328 9.68 23.52 -5.49
N GLY A 329 8.86 23.58 -4.44
CA GLY A 329 8.90 22.56 -3.39
C GLY A 329 10.22 22.54 -2.58
N PRO A 330 10.48 21.51 -1.74
CA PRO A 330 9.56 20.43 -1.39
C PRO A 330 8.41 20.85 -0.45
N LYS A 331 8.45 22.08 0.08
CA LYS A 331 7.36 22.62 0.90
C LYS A 331 6.09 22.80 0.06
N SER A 332 4.93 22.50 0.63
CA SER A 332 3.64 22.60 -0.06
C SER A 332 2.56 23.14 0.88
N VAL A 333 1.57 23.83 0.34
CA VAL A 333 0.35 24.20 1.05
C VAL A 333 -0.58 22.97 1.29
N GLY A 334 -0.35 21.89 0.58
CA GLY A 334 -1.13 20.65 0.71
C GLY A 334 -2.62 20.89 0.42
N TYR A 335 -3.48 20.38 1.30
CA TYR A 335 -4.94 20.51 1.17
C TYR A 335 -5.45 21.96 1.22
N ARG A 336 -4.63 22.92 1.67
CA ARG A 336 -4.97 24.35 1.71
C ARG A 336 -4.81 25.04 0.37
N LEU A 337 -4.46 24.33 -0.70
CA LEU A 337 -4.26 24.90 -2.03
C LEU A 337 -5.45 25.76 -2.48
N ILE A 338 -6.68 25.28 -2.28
CA ILE A 338 -7.91 25.99 -2.68
C ILE A 338 -8.22 27.23 -1.84
N SER A 339 -7.55 27.43 -0.72
CA SER A 339 -7.69 28.63 0.14
C SER A 339 -6.47 29.54 0.12
N GLU A 340 -5.29 29.00 -0.17
CA GLU A 340 -4.03 29.76 -0.10
C GLU A 340 -3.44 30.10 -1.48
N GLY A 341 -3.74 29.31 -2.54
CA GLY A 341 -3.22 29.54 -3.88
C GLY A 341 -3.79 30.83 -4.51
N LEU A 342 -2.97 31.54 -5.26
CA LEU A 342 -3.34 32.84 -5.90
C LEU A 342 -4.56 32.68 -6.80
N VAL A 343 -4.62 31.62 -7.63
CA VAL A 343 -5.74 31.39 -8.57
C VAL A 343 -7.06 31.09 -7.85
N PHE A 344 -7.03 30.82 -6.55
CA PHE A 344 -8.20 30.61 -5.70
C PHE A 344 -8.49 31.80 -4.77
N GLY A 345 -7.74 32.91 -4.94
CA GLY A 345 -7.93 34.14 -4.18
C GLY A 345 -7.10 34.25 -2.89
N GLY A 346 -6.16 33.30 -2.67
CA GLY A 346 -5.17 33.39 -1.61
C GLY A 346 -3.99 34.32 -1.93
N ASP A 347 -2.94 34.20 -1.12
CA ASP A 347 -1.75 35.07 -1.21
C ASP A 347 -0.44 34.30 -1.42
N THR A 348 -0.51 32.99 -1.58
CA THR A 348 0.65 32.11 -1.67
C THR A 348 0.87 31.67 -3.11
N LEU A 349 2.09 31.90 -3.63
CA LEU A 349 2.48 31.43 -4.95
C LEU A 349 2.81 29.94 -4.95
N THR A 350 2.06 29.18 -5.77
CA THR A 350 2.19 27.73 -5.87
C THR A 350 2.53 27.30 -7.30
N ALA A 351 2.89 26.01 -7.47
CA ALA A 351 3.14 25.43 -8.79
C ALA A 351 1.89 25.48 -9.69
N THR A 352 0.69 25.34 -9.11
CA THR A 352 -0.58 25.51 -9.84
C THR A 352 -0.72 26.93 -10.40
N ASP A 353 -0.39 27.96 -9.62
CA ASP A 353 -0.44 29.36 -10.06
C ASP A 353 0.51 29.60 -11.22
N VAL A 354 1.72 29.06 -11.15
CA VAL A 354 2.71 29.12 -12.22
C VAL A 354 2.21 28.44 -13.49
N ALA A 355 1.59 27.27 -13.38
CA ALA A 355 1.04 26.53 -14.51
C ALA A 355 -0.11 27.30 -15.17
N VAL A 356 -0.99 27.92 -14.39
CA VAL A 356 -2.08 28.78 -14.92
C VAL A 356 -1.52 30.00 -15.58
N ALA A 357 -0.53 30.69 -14.98
CA ALA A 357 0.12 31.86 -15.57
C ALA A 357 0.84 31.53 -16.88
N ALA A 358 1.34 30.34 -17.05
CA ALA A 358 1.94 29.82 -18.28
C ALA A 358 0.92 29.36 -19.32
N GLY A 359 -0.36 29.25 -18.97
CA GLY A 359 -1.42 28.73 -19.84
C GLY A 359 -1.41 27.21 -20.04
N VAL A 360 -0.68 26.46 -19.21
CA VAL A 360 -0.64 24.99 -19.28
C VAL A 360 -1.76 24.32 -18.45
N ALA A 361 -2.40 25.10 -17.57
CA ALA A 361 -3.56 24.65 -16.80
C ALA A 361 -4.68 25.70 -16.83
N LEU A 362 -5.94 25.26 -16.80
CA LEU A 362 -7.13 26.10 -16.69
C LEU A 362 -7.83 25.81 -15.36
N ILE A 363 -7.32 26.40 -14.28
CA ILE A 363 -7.76 26.16 -12.90
C ILE A 363 -7.93 27.52 -12.20
N GLY A 364 -9.04 27.71 -11.48
CA GLY A 364 -9.30 28.93 -10.73
C GLY A 364 -9.43 30.18 -11.59
N ASP A 365 -9.10 31.36 -11.02
CA ASP A 365 -9.12 32.64 -11.74
C ASP A 365 -7.74 33.00 -12.29
N GLY A 366 -7.53 32.77 -13.59
CA GLY A 366 -6.27 33.10 -14.27
C GLY A 366 -5.90 34.61 -14.21
N ARG A 367 -6.86 35.50 -13.93
CA ARG A 367 -6.57 36.94 -13.76
C ARG A 367 -5.74 37.22 -12.51
N ALA A 368 -5.88 36.41 -11.49
CA ALA A 368 -5.14 36.54 -10.25
C ALA A 368 -3.62 36.40 -10.45
N VAL A 369 -3.19 35.65 -11.48
CA VAL A 369 -1.77 35.40 -11.80
C VAL A 369 -1.25 36.16 -13.01
N ALA A 370 -2.08 37.01 -13.66
CA ALA A 370 -1.70 37.80 -14.85
C ALA A 370 -0.56 38.79 -14.59
N HIS A 371 -0.34 39.17 -13.33
CA HIS A 371 0.74 40.08 -12.91
C HIS A 371 2.11 39.39 -12.79
N LEU A 372 2.17 38.04 -12.84
CA LEU A 372 3.42 37.30 -12.69
C LEU A 372 4.33 37.54 -13.91
N ARG A 373 5.60 37.84 -13.63
CA ARG A 373 6.60 38.05 -14.68
C ARG A 373 6.87 36.78 -15.46
N ARG A 374 6.88 36.84 -16.77
CA ARG A 374 7.10 35.71 -17.67
C ARG A 374 8.41 34.96 -17.40
N ASP A 375 9.50 35.70 -17.06
CA ASP A 375 10.79 35.10 -16.74
C ASP A 375 10.76 34.32 -15.43
N LEU A 376 9.99 34.73 -14.42
CA LEU A 376 9.76 34.01 -13.19
C LEU A 376 9.00 32.71 -13.47
N VAL A 377 7.88 32.81 -14.21
CA VAL A 377 7.04 31.66 -14.58
C VAL A 377 7.85 30.60 -15.33
N GLN A 378 8.64 31.03 -16.34
CA GLN A 378 9.46 30.13 -17.12
C GLN A 378 10.52 29.40 -16.26
N ARG A 379 11.26 30.14 -15.42
CA ARG A 379 12.29 29.56 -14.54
C ARG A 379 11.70 28.59 -13.52
N ALA A 380 10.49 28.88 -13.01
CA ALA A 380 9.81 27.95 -12.10
C ALA A 380 9.38 26.65 -12.81
N LEU A 381 8.86 26.75 -14.05
CA LEU A 381 8.56 25.57 -14.87
C LEU A 381 9.81 24.78 -15.23
N ASP A 382 10.92 25.46 -15.58
CA ASP A 382 12.19 24.79 -15.88
C ASP A 382 12.72 24.03 -14.65
N ARG A 383 12.53 24.60 -13.44
CA ARG A 383 12.89 23.92 -12.20
C ARG A 383 12.02 22.68 -11.93
N ALA A 384 10.70 22.80 -12.09
CA ALA A 384 9.78 21.66 -11.97
C ALA A 384 10.12 20.55 -12.99
N ARG A 385 10.40 20.96 -14.25
CA ARG A 385 10.84 20.04 -15.30
C ARG A 385 12.12 19.28 -14.93
N ALA A 386 13.13 19.98 -14.43
CA ALA A 386 14.40 19.36 -14.02
C ALA A 386 14.21 18.34 -12.90
N ILE A 387 13.29 18.58 -11.93
CA ILE A 387 12.93 17.62 -10.89
C ILE A 387 12.29 16.39 -11.49
N ILE A 388 11.37 16.56 -12.45
CA ILE A 388 10.69 15.45 -13.14
C ILE A 388 11.69 14.60 -13.94
N GLU A 389 12.55 15.24 -14.74
CA GLU A 389 13.55 14.55 -15.56
C GLU A 389 14.55 13.77 -14.72
N ASP A 390 15.07 14.34 -13.63
CA ASP A 390 15.95 13.64 -12.67
C ASP A 390 15.24 12.44 -12.03
N SER A 391 13.98 12.61 -11.64
CA SER A 391 13.20 11.55 -11.00
C SER A 391 12.93 10.39 -11.95
N VAL A 392 12.59 10.67 -13.19
CA VAL A 392 12.35 9.66 -14.23
C VAL A 392 13.65 8.92 -14.56
N ASP A 393 14.76 9.64 -14.74
CA ASP A 393 16.06 9.04 -15.06
C ASP A 393 16.52 8.08 -13.95
N ARG A 394 16.40 8.49 -12.71
CA ARG A 394 16.74 7.66 -11.53
C ARG A 394 15.92 6.37 -11.43
N MET A 395 14.70 6.37 -11.94
CA MET A 395 13.80 5.22 -11.88
C MET A 395 13.90 4.28 -13.09
N LYS A 396 14.52 4.72 -14.18
CA LYS A 396 14.78 3.86 -15.35
C LYS A 396 15.78 2.75 -15.00
N THR A 397 15.51 1.53 -15.45
CA THR A 397 16.36 0.36 -15.20
C THR A 397 17.10 -0.13 -16.43
N ASP A 398 16.75 0.36 -17.59
CA ASP A 398 17.44 0.04 -18.85
C ASP A 398 17.51 1.27 -19.77
N SER A 399 18.29 1.17 -20.84
CA SER A 399 18.50 2.24 -21.81
C SER A 399 17.37 2.42 -22.82
N ARG A 400 16.36 1.53 -22.84
CA ARG A 400 15.24 1.64 -23.78
C ARG A 400 14.38 2.84 -23.44
N GLU A 401 13.95 3.55 -24.45
CA GLU A 401 12.99 4.64 -24.29
C GLU A 401 11.59 4.06 -24.11
N LEU A 402 11.10 4.08 -22.88
CA LEU A 402 9.73 3.70 -22.54
C LEU A 402 8.79 4.92 -22.67
N PRO A 403 7.48 4.72 -22.93
CA PRO A 403 6.50 5.78 -22.79
C PRO A 403 6.36 6.18 -21.30
N LEU A 404 6.02 7.45 -21.05
CA LEU A 404 5.71 7.98 -19.71
C LEU A 404 4.22 8.30 -19.64
N ILE A 405 3.51 7.64 -18.75
CA ILE A 405 2.10 7.93 -18.48
C ILE A 405 2.04 8.92 -17.33
N ALA A 406 1.47 10.09 -17.58
CA ALA A 406 1.29 11.15 -16.59
C ALA A 406 -0.14 11.10 -16.04
N VAL A 407 -0.24 10.92 -14.72
CA VAL A 407 -1.50 10.86 -13.97
C VAL A 407 -1.44 11.78 -12.74
N GLY A 408 -2.53 11.86 -11.99
CA GLY A 408 -2.67 12.71 -10.81
C GLY A 408 -3.23 14.10 -11.11
N GLY A 409 -3.74 14.76 -10.06
CA GLY A 409 -4.43 16.04 -10.18
C GLY A 409 -3.58 17.21 -10.68
N ALA A 410 -2.25 17.07 -10.62
CA ALA A 410 -1.30 18.08 -11.14
C ALA A 410 -0.44 17.55 -12.31
N ALA A 411 -0.92 16.53 -13.03
CA ALA A 411 -0.25 16.00 -14.22
C ALA A 411 0.05 17.06 -15.32
N PHE A 412 -0.64 18.18 -15.29
CA PHE A 412 -0.35 19.34 -16.14
C PHE A 412 1.06 19.94 -15.96
N LEU A 413 1.74 19.63 -14.84
CA LEU A 413 3.14 20.03 -14.61
C LEU A 413 4.14 19.17 -15.40
N VAL A 414 3.72 18.01 -15.91
CA VAL A 414 4.59 17.11 -16.69
C VAL A 414 4.76 17.69 -18.11
N PRO A 415 6.00 17.99 -18.55
CA PRO A 415 6.22 18.54 -19.88
C PRO A 415 5.90 17.50 -20.96
N HIS A 416 5.51 17.97 -22.15
CA HIS A 416 5.22 17.09 -23.30
C HIS A 416 6.42 16.25 -23.78
N ARG A 417 7.64 16.64 -23.39
CA ARG A 417 8.88 15.91 -23.68
C ARG A 417 9.73 15.82 -22.42
N VAL A 418 10.13 14.60 -22.09
CA VAL A 418 11.02 14.25 -20.98
C VAL A 418 12.20 13.52 -21.57
N GLU A 419 13.42 13.86 -21.15
CA GLU A 419 14.64 13.22 -21.66
C GLU A 419 14.66 11.74 -21.34
N GLY A 420 15.08 10.90 -22.31
CA GLY A 420 15.13 9.45 -22.17
C GLY A 420 13.77 8.74 -22.19
N ILE A 421 12.70 9.44 -22.56
CA ILE A 421 11.33 8.93 -22.71
C ILE A 421 10.90 9.05 -24.16
N SER A 422 10.26 7.99 -24.71
CA SER A 422 9.81 8.00 -26.12
C SER A 422 8.72 9.05 -26.38
N HIS A 423 7.74 9.13 -25.48
CA HIS A 423 6.66 10.12 -25.52
C HIS A 423 5.91 10.16 -24.18
N VAL A 424 5.28 11.31 -23.88
CA VAL A 424 4.45 11.50 -22.70
C VAL A 424 2.99 11.32 -23.09
N ILE A 425 2.26 10.54 -22.28
CA ILE A 425 0.85 10.22 -22.49
C ILE A 425 0.06 10.79 -21.32
N GLN A 426 -0.95 11.58 -21.61
CA GLN A 426 -2.00 11.95 -20.65
C GLN A 426 -3.25 11.17 -21.01
N VAL A 427 -3.87 10.54 -20.02
CA VAL A 427 -5.04 9.67 -20.21
C VAL A 427 -6.31 10.34 -19.69
N PRO A 428 -7.48 10.10 -20.32
CA PRO A 428 -8.75 10.48 -19.71
C PRO A 428 -8.88 9.87 -18.31
N HIS A 429 -9.46 10.59 -17.36
CA HIS A 429 -9.57 10.17 -15.95
C HIS A 429 -8.22 9.93 -15.25
N GLY A 430 -7.12 10.45 -15.80
CA GLY A 430 -5.79 10.34 -15.19
C GLY A 430 -5.69 11.05 -13.84
N ASP A 431 -6.52 12.04 -13.58
CA ASP A 431 -6.61 12.78 -12.32
C ASP A 431 -7.22 11.95 -11.16
N CYS A 432 -7.92 10.86 -11.47
CA CYS A 432 -8.43 9.88 -10.50
C CYS A 432 -7.90 8.45 -10.75
N ALA A 433 -6.72 8.32 -11.37
CA ALA A 433 -6.10 7.03 -11.70
C ALA A 433 -5.95 6.11 -10.49
N ASN A 434 -5.69 6.65 -9.29
CA ASN A 434 -5.63 5.92 -8.03
C ASN A 434 -6.96 5.24 -7.68
N ALA A 435 -8.08 5.93 -7.77
CA ALA A 435 -9.40 5.34 -7.53
C ALA A 435 -9.76 4.31 -8.64
N VAL A 436 -9.38 4.57 -9.90
CA VAL A 436 -9.51 3.59 -10.99
C VAL A 436 -8.68 2.34 -10.68
N GLY A 437 -7.43 2.50 -10.27
CA GLY A 437 -6.55 1.41 -9.88
C GLY A 437 -7.11 0.56 -8.74
N ALA A 438 -7.75 1.19 -7.75
CA ALA A 438 -8.47 0.49 -6.70
C ALA A 438 -9.65 -0.32 -7.27
N ALA A 439 -10.48 0.27 -8.15
CA ALA A 439 -11.64 -0.40 -8.72
C ALA A 439 -11.30 -1.64 -9.56
N ILE A 440 -10.17 -1.63 -10.28
CA ILE A 440 -9.72 -2.76 -11.11
C ILE A 440 -8.88 -3.79 -10.36
N ALA A 441 -8.56 -3.55 -9.09
CA ALA A 441 -7.67 -4.42 -8.34
C ALA A 441 -8.26 -5.83 -8.18
N GLN A 442 -7.38 -6.83 -8.22
CA GLN A 442 -7.71 -8.24 -8.21
C GLN A 442 -7.36 -8.87 -6.87
N ILE A 443 -8.03 -9.94 -6.48
CA ILE A 443 -7.65 -10.74 -5.32
C ILE A 443 -6.46 -11.61 -5.70
N SER A 444 -5.45 -11.65 -4.83
CA SER A 444 -4.28 -12.50 -5.03
C SER A 444 -4.13 -13.56 -3.95
N GLY A 445 -3.41 -14.60 -4.32
CA GLY A 445 -2.83 -15.56 -3.38
C GLY A 445 -1.36 -15.75 -3.71
N GLU A 446 -0.57 -15.89 -2.68
CA GLU A 446 0.85 -16.07 -2.80
C GLU A 446 1.38 -17.17 -1.91
N THR A 447 2.41 -17.86 -2.42
CA THR A 447 3.24 -18.79 -1.67
C THR A 447 4.70 -18.43 -1.87
N ASP A 448 5.45 -18.32 -0.77
CA ASP A 448 6.91 -18.16 -0.77
C ASP A 448 7.46 -19.16 0.24
N GLN A 449 7.91 -20.31 -0.23
CA GLN A 449 8.33 -21.43 0.61
C GLN A 449 9.58 -22.11 0.07
N ILE A 450 10.22 -22.88 0.95
CA ILE A 450 11.36 -23.72 0.62
C ILE A 450 10.90 -25.17 0.51
N TYR A 451 11.20 -25.75 -0.65
CA TYR A 451 10.92 -27.14 -0.98
C TYR A 451 12.23 -27.93 -0.96
N ARG A 452 12.18 -29.15 -0.42
CA ARG A 452 13.31 -30.09 -0.34
C ARG A 452 12.95 -31.37 -1.05
N ASP A 453 13.94 -32.01 -1.65
CA ASP A 453 13.79 -33.32 -2.30
C ASP A 453 12.71 -33.39 -3.40
N LEU A 454 12.30 -32.26 -3.94
CA LEU A 454 11.42 -32.13 -5.10
C LEU A 454 12.21 -31.67 -6.33
N SER A 455 11.76 -32.08 -7.51
CA SER A 455 12.20 -31.47 -8.74
C SER A 455 11.71 -30.00 -8.81
N ARG A 456 12.34 -29.19 -9.65
CA ARG A 456 11.93 -27.79 -9.87
C ARG A 456 10.46 -27.67 -10.29
N GLU A 457 9.99 -28.57 -11.17
CA GLU A 457 8.62 -28.56 -11.66
C GLU A 457 7.61 -28.95 -10.57
N GLU A 458 7.92 -29.97 -9.78
CA GLU A 458 7.08 -30.38 -8.66
C GLU A 458 6.97 -29.29 -7.59
N ALA A 459 8.08 -28.63 -7.26
CA ALA A 459 8.11 -27.53 -6.30
C ALA A 459 7.27 -26.33 -6.78
N ILE A 460 7.38 -25.93 -8.06
CA ILE A 460 6.58 -24.86 -8.67
C ILE A 460 5.10 -25.23 -8.67
N THR A 461 4.75 -26.47 -9.04
CA THR A 461 3.36 -26.94 -9.07
C THR A 461 2.74 -26.94 -7.68
N ALA A 462 3.48 -27.39 -6.67
CA ALA A 462 3.03 -27.37 -5.28
C ALA A 462 2.81 -25.93 -4.79
N ALA A 463 3.75 -25.03 -5.08
CA ALA A 463 3.64 -23.63 -4.72
C ALA A 463 2.45 -22.94 -5.42
N GLU A 464 2.24 -23.23 -6.71
CA GLU A 464 1.11 -22.68 -7.46
C GLU A 464 -0.24 -23.16 -6.92
N THR A 465 -0.34 -24.42 -6.58
CA THR A 465 -1.56 -24.99 -5.97
C THR A 465 -1.90 -24.28 -4.68
N GLN A 466 -0.94 -24.10 -3.79
CA GLN A 466 -1.14 -23.39 -2.53
C GLN A 466 -1.51 -21.90 -2.75
N ALA A 467 -0.86 -21.23 -3.71
CA ALA A 467 -1.17 -19.85 -4.05
C ALA A 467 -2.62 -19.71 -4.56
N ARG A 468 -3.08 -20.65 -5.41
CA ARG A 468 -4.46 -20.71 -5.91
C ARG A 468 -5.47 -20.93 -4.77
N ASP A 469 -5.19 -21.85 -3.86
CA ASP A 469 -6.08 -22.11 -2.73
C ASP A 469 -6.17 -20.91 -1.79
N ARG A 470 -5.06 -20.19 -1.57
CA ARG A 470 -5.04 -18.92 -0.81
C ARG A 470 -5.88 -17.85 -1.49
N ALA A 471 -5.76 -17.68 -2.82
CA ALA A 471 -6.55 -16.71 -3.57
C ALA A 471 -8.05 -17.00 -3.47
N VAL A 472 -8.45 -18.28 -3.63
CA VAL A 472 -9.86 -18.71 -3.49
C VAL A 472 -10.37 -18.45 -2.08
N SER A 473 -9.57 -18.78 -1.05
CA SER A 473 -9.92 -18.52 0.35
C SER A 473 -10.05 -17.02 0.66
N ALA A 474 -9.32 -16.17 -0.06
CA ALA A 474 -9.43 -14.72 0.02
C ALA A 474 -10.61 -14.15 -0.78
N GLY A 475 -11.41 -15.00 -1.47
CA GLY A 475 -12.60 -14.60 -2.21
C GLY A 475 -12.42 -14.43 -3.72
N ALA A 476 -11.33 -14.94 -4.31
CA ALA A 476 -11.16 -14.91 -5.76
C ALA A 476 -12.02 -15.97 -6.46
N ASP A 477 -12.54 -15.63 -7.63
CA ASP A 477 -13.15 -16.60 -8.54
C ASP A 477 -12.07 -17.54 -9.11
N ARG A 478 -12.19 -18.84 -8.77
CA ARG A 478 -11.25 -19.89 -9.19
C ARG A 478 -11.03 -19.94 -10.70
N HIS A 479 -12.04 -19.62 -11.50
CA HIS A 479 -12.00 -19.70 -12.96
C HIS A 479 -11.23 -18.54 -13.60
N THR A 480 -11.05 -17.45 -12.88
CA THR A 480 -10.33 -16.26 -13.36
C THR A 480 -8.87 -16.23 -12.95
N LEU A 481 -8.44 -17.17 -12.07
CA LEU A 481 -7.08 -17.20 -11.54
C LEU A 481 -6.02 -17.38 -12.63
N ARG A 482 -5.07 -16.45 -12.64
CA ARG A 482 -3.90 -16.49 -13.53
C ARG A 482 -2.63 -16.35 -12.69
N THR A 483 -1.59 -17.08 -13.08
CA THR A 483 -0.26 -16.94 -12.50
C THR A 483 0.36 -15.65 -12.99
N VAL A 484 0.67 -14.75 -12.05
CA VAL A 484 1.22 -13.40 -12.32
C VAL A 484 2.74 -13.45 -12.31
N ASP A 485 3.30 -14.20 -11.34
CA ASP A 485 4.73 -14.22 -11.12
C ASP A 485 5.20 -15.56 -10.56
N ILE A 486 6.37 -16.02 -11.01
CA ILE A 486 7.07 -17.20 -10.49
C ILE A 486 8.54 -16.84 -10.34
N GLU A 487 9.05 -16.95 -9.13
CA GLU A 487 10.47 -16.89 -8.83
C GLU A 487 10.91 -18.21 -8.22
N ASP A 488 11.97 -18.79 -8.73
CA ASP A 488 12.62 -19.94 -8.14
C ASP A 488 14.11 -19.69 -7.94
N MET A 489 14.62 -20.04 -6.79
CA MET A 489 16.02 -19.82 -6.41
C MET A 489 16.59 -21.09 -5.78
N PRO A 490 17.56 -21.75 -6.43
CA PRO A 490 18.28 -22.84 -5.82
C PRO A 490 19.11 -22.36 -4.62
N LEU A 491 18.97 -23.04 -3.48
CA LEU A 491 19.75 -22.78 -2.27
C LEU A 491 20.91 -23.78 -2.20
N ALA A 492 21.95 -23.54 -3.00
CA ALA A 492 23.08 -24.45 -3.22
C ALA A 492 23.87 -24.82 -1.96
N TYR A 493 23.75 -24.04 -0.88
CA TYR A 493 24.38 -24.31 0.42
C TYR A 493 23.52 -25.20 1.34
N LEU A 494 22.31 -25.57 0.92
CA LEU A 494 21.44 -26.50 1.65
C LEU A 494 21.44 -27.88 1.02
N PRO A 495 21.39 -28.99 1.81
CA PRO A 495 21.30 -30.33 1.29
C PRO A 495 19.92 -30.61 0.65
N GLY A 496 19.85 -31.64 -0.20
CA GLY A 496 18.57 -32.18 -0.69
C GLY A 496 17.89 -31.36 -1.77
N ASN A 497 18.61 -30.91 -2.83
CA ASN A 497 17.99 -30.15 -3.94
C ASN A 497 17.06 -29.02 -3.47
N THR A 498 17.50 -28.29 -2.44
CA THR A 498 16.65 -27.28 -1.80
C THR A 498 16.39 -26.10 -2.72
N LEU A 499 15.12 -25.81 -2.97
CA LEU A 499 14.65 -24.77 -3.85
C LEU A 499 13.69 -23.84 -3.10
N ARG A 500 13.97 -22.55 -3.09
CA ARG A 500 12.97 -21.55 -2.69
C ARG A 500 12.10 -21.25 -3.90
N VAL A 501 10.80 -21.43 -3.78
CA VAL A 501 9.83 -21.12 -4.82
C VAL A 501 8.81 -20.13 -4.30
N ARG A 502 8.63 -19.08 -5.08
CA ARG A 502 7.60 -18.09 -4.89
C ARG A 502 6.67 -18.10 -6.09
N VAL A 503 5.38 -18.22 -5.83
CA VAL A 503 4.34 -18.12 -6.86
C VAL A 503 3.28 -17.15 -6.40
N ARG A 504 2.90 -16.24 -7.28
CA ARG A 504 1.77 -15.34 -7.10
C ARG A 504 0.73 -15.59 -8.17
N VAL A 505 -0.52 -15.75 -7.75
CA VAL A 505 -1.70 -15.82 -8.62
C VAL A 505 -2.63 -14.66 -8.30
N ALA A 506 -3.36 -14.19 -9.32
CA ALA A 506 -4.39 -13.18 -9.13
C ALA A 506 -5.62 -13.52 -9.98
N GLY A 507 -6.78 -13.10 -9.51
CA GLY A 507 -8.06 -13.30 -10.20
C GLY A 507 -9.11 -12.30 -9.77
N GLU A 508 -10.24 -12.31 -10.46
CA GLU A 508 -11.36 -11.45 -10.15
C GLU A 508 -12.02 -11.87 -8.83
N MET A 509 -12.71 -10.94 -8.19
CA MET A 509 -13.54 -11.23 -7.03
C MET A 509 -14.66 -12.20 -7.43
N ALA A 510 -14.93 -13.21 -6.61
CA ALA A 510 -16.10 -14.07 -6.81
C ALA A 510 -17.38 -13.26 -6.65
N SER A 511 -18.29 -13.41 -7.60
CA SER A 511 -19.64 -12.81 -7.47
C SER A 511 -20.35 -13.42 -6.25
N LEU A 512 -21.02 -12.59 -5.47
CA LEU A 512 -21.88 -13.10 -4.40
C LEU A 512 -22.93 -14.03 -5.01
N PRO A 513 -23.17 -15.22 -4.44
CA PRO A 513 -24.24 -16.10 -4.94
C PRO A 513 -25.57 -15.34 -4.86
N ASP A 514 -26.32 -15.33 -5.98
CA ASP A 514 -27.63 -14.73 -6.08
C ASP A 514 -28.53 -15.18 -4.91
N GLN A 515 -28.83 -14.29 -3.98
CA GLN A 515 -29.84 -14.55 -2.91
C GLN A 515 -31.27 -14.60 -3.44
N LYS A 516 -31.48 -14.66 -4.76
CA LYS A 516 -32.78 -14.77 -5.41
C LYS A 516 -33.24 -16.23 -5.59
N GLY A 517 -33.08 -17.08 -4.56
CA GLY A 517 -33.42 -18.51 -4.70
C GLY A 517 -34.13 -19.16 -3.53
N SER A 518 -34.86 -18.44 -2.64
CA SER A 518 -35.63 -19.12 -1.59
C SER A 518 -36.95 -18.47 -1.21
N SER A 519 -37.74 -18.05 -2.22
CA SER A 519 -39.13 -17.67 -1.97
C SER A 519 -40.05 -18.20 -3.09
N SER A 520 -40.11 -19.51 -3.19
CA SER A 520 -41.26 -20.18 -3.83
C SER A 520 -41.20 -21.67 -3.48
N VAL A 521 -41.84 -22.07 -2.39
CA VAL A 521 -42.71 -23.24 -2.29
C VAL A 521 -43.35 -23.23 -0.89
N SER A 522 -44.58 -22.75 -0.83
CA SER A 522 -45.62 -23.30 0.04
C SER A 522 -46.97 -22.83 -0.42
N GLN A 523 -47.59 -23.62 -1.23
CA GLN A 523 -49.03 -23.85 -1.23
C GLN A 523 -49.28 -25.33 -1.04
#